data_22a975cd8327cb57dd1a9e6ece32e566
#
_entry.id   22a975cd8327cb57dd1a9e6ece32e566
#
_cell.length_a   1.000
_cell.length_b   1.000
_cell.length_c   1.000
_cell.angle_alpha   90.00
_cell.angle_beta   90.00
_cell.angle_gamma   90.00
#
_symmetry.space_group_name_H-M   'P 1'
#
loop_
_entity.id
_entity.type
_entity.pdbx_description
1 polymer ?
#
loop_
_entity_poly.entity_id
_entity_poly.type
_entity_poly.pdbx_seq_one_letter_code
_entity_poly.pdbx_strand_id
1 'polypeptide(L)' 'MLDAYEQLKNAVAAAEEDIRKAAGGNKAADMRLRKQMQYVKNLAQELRKKVLEARDESGDA' A
#
# COMPACT_ATOMS: atom_id res chain seq x y z
N MET A 1 -14.33 1.14 0.81
CA MET A 1 -13.42 0.32 -0.04
C MET A 1 -12.65 1.17 -1.04
N LEU A 2 -13.31 2.04 -1.78
CA LEU A 2 -12.62 2.86 -2.78
C LEU A 2 -11.62 3.82 -2.16
N ASP A 3 -11.92 4.38 -1.00
CA ASP A 3 -10.98 5.26 -0.30
C ASP A 3 -9.70 4.52 0.07
N ALA A 4 -9.83 3.30 0.57
CA ALA A 4 -8.67 2.48 0.93
C ALA A 4 -7.84 2.16 -0.31
N TYR A 5 -8.50 1.86 -1.42
CA TYR A 5 -7.80 1.61 -2.68
C TYR A 5 -7.05 2.85 -3.17
N GLU A 6 -7.70 4.02 -3.10
CA GLU A 6 -7.05 5.27 -3.52
C GLU A 6 -5.82 5.57 -2.67
N GLN A 7 -5.92 5.38 -1.36
CA GLN A 7 -4.78 5.59 -0.48
C GLN A 7 -3.62 4.65 -0.83
N LEU A 8 -3.93 3.40 -1.08
CA LEU A 8 -2.92 2.41 -1.46
C LEU A 8 -2.25 2.79 -2.78
N LYS A 9 -3.07 3.13 -3.77
CA LYS A 9 -2.57 3.53 -5.07
C LYS A 9 -1.63 4.74 -4.96
N ASN A 10 -2.05 5.74 -4.20
CA ASN A 10 -1.25 6.96 -4.02
C ASN A 10 0.04 6.68 -3.27
N ALA A 11 0.01 5.80 -2.28
CA ALA A 11 1.21 5.44 -1.53
C ALA A 11 2.22 4.70 -2.41
N VAL A 12 1.74 3.80 -3.28
CA VAL A 12 2.61 3.09 -4.21
C VAL A 12 3.21 4.08 -5.22
N ALA A 13 2.39 4.97 -5.75
CA ALA A 13 2.87 5.98 -6.71
C ALA A 13 3.92 6.89 -6.08
N ALA A 14 3.72 7.27 -4.82
CA ALA A 14 4.66 8.14 -4.12
C ALA A 14 6.00 7.44 -3.88
N ALA A 15 6.01 6.12 -3.80
CA ALA A 15 7.23 5.35 -3.57
C ALA A 15 8.05 5.11 -4.84
N GLU A 16 7.50 5.41 -6.01
CA GLU A 16 8.13 5.05 -7.28
C GLU A 16 9.54 5.59 -7.41
N GLU A 17 9.73 6.86 -7.09
CA GLU A 17 11.05 7.49 -7.22
C GLU A 17 12.08 6.84 -6.28
N ASP A 18 11.67 6.58 -5.04
CA ASP A 18 12.57 5.93 -4.09
C ASP A 18 12.88 4.49 -4.50
N ILE A 19 11.94 3.80 -5.14
CA ILE A 19 12.19 2.46 -5.68
C ILE A 19 13.29 2.52 -6.72
N ARG A 20 13.24 3.49 -7.63
CA ARG A 20 14.27 3.65 -8.67
C ARG A 20 15.62 3.97 -8.06
N LYS A 21 15.64 4.88 -7.09
CA LYS A 21 16.88 5.27 -6.42
C LYS A 21 17.48 4.11 -5.61
N ALA A 22 16.64 3.38 -4.91
CA ALA A 22 17.10 2.23 -4.12
C ALA A 22 17.65 1.14 -5.04
N ALA A 23 17.02 0.90 -6.18
CA ALA A 23 17.51 -0.05 -7.16
C ALA A 23 18.88 0.36 -7.71
N GLY A 24 19.15 1.67 -7.75
CA GLY A 24 20.44 2.19 -8.15
C GLY A 24 21.48 2.25 -7.04
N GLY A 25 21.16 1.76 -5.86
CA GLY A 25 22.12 1.69 -4.76
C GLY A 25 22.06 2.83 -3.76
N ASN A 26 21.05 3.70 -3.84
CA ASN A 26 20.93 4.84 -2.92
C ASN A 26 20.42 4.35 -1.56
N LYS A 27 21.30 4.41 -0.53
CA LYS A 27 20.97 3.90 0.80
C LYS A 27 19.89 4.71 1.50
N ALA A 28 19.88 6.02 1.32
CA ALA A 28 18.86 6.86 1.93
C ALA A 28 17.48 6.53 1.37
N ALA A 29 17.40 6.32 0.05
CA ALA A 29 16.14 5.91 -0.59
C ALA A 29 15.70 4.53 -0.10
N ASP A 30 16.64 3.61 0.09
CA ASP A 30 16.34 2.29 0.61
C ASP A 30 15.68 2.37 2.00
N MET A 31 16.22 3.21 2.88
CA MET A 31 15.65 3.37 4.20
C MET A 31 14.25 3.98 4.16
N ARG A 32 14.05 5.00 3.33
CA ARG A 32 12.74 5.61 3.15
C ARG A 32 11.76 4.59 2.58
N LEU A 33 12.22 3.81 1.62
CA LEU A 33 11.38 2.80 0.96
C LEU A 33 10.89 1.75 1.93
N ARG A 34 11.72 1.33 2.87
CA ARG A 34 11.32 0.34 3.88
C ARG A 34 10.14 0.86 4.71
N LYS A 35 10.19 2.12 5.11
CA LYS A 35 9.09 2.73 5.85
C LYS A 35 7.86 2.87 4.99
N GLN A 36 8.04 3.26 3.74
CA GLN A 36 6.92 3.38 2.79
C GLN A 36 6.24 2.05 2.56
N MET A 37 7.03 0.97 2.45
CA MET A 37 6.45 -0.36 2.25
C MET A 37 5.69 -0.85 3.48
N GLN A 38 6.14 -0.46 4.67
CA GLN A 38 5.39 -0.78 5.88
C GLN A 38 4.02 -0.10 5.86
N TYR A 39 3.96 1.14 5.41
CA TYR A 39 2.71 1.87 5.25
C TYR A 39 1.84 1.23 4.18
N VAL A 40 2.42 0.86 3.04
CA VAL A 40 1.70 0.18 1.95
C VAL A 40 1.12 -1.14 2.44
N LYS A 41 1.88 -1.89 3.21
CA LYS A 41 1.40 -3.14 3.80
C LYS A 41 0.17 -2.91 4.66
N ASN A 42 0.21 -1.88 5.51
CA ASN A 42 -0.92 -1.57 6.37
C ASN A 42 -2.15 -1.16 5.56
N LEU A 43 -1.96 -0.39 4.50
CA LEU A 43 -3.05 0.01 3.61
C LEU A 43 -3.62 -1.20 2.88
N ALA A 44 -2.76 -2.11 2.45
CA ALA A 44 -3.22 -3.32 1.77
C ALA A 44 -4.06 -4.19 2.70
N GLN A 45 -3.64 -4.31 3.96
CA GLN A 45 -4.41 -5.05 4.95
C GLN A 45 -5.76 -4.41 5.21
N GLU A 46 -5.78 -3.09 5.26
CA GLU A 46 -7.03 -2.35 5.47
C GLU A 46 -7.98 -2.57 4.30
N LEU A 47 -7.47 -2.54 3.08
CA LEU A 47 -8.26 -2.81 1.89
C LEU A 47 -8.81 -4.23 1.92
N ARG A 48 -7.99 -5.20 2.28
CA ARG A 48 -8.43 -6.60 2.39
C ARG A 48 -9.57 -6.73 3.40
N LYS A 49 -9.44 -6.05 4.53
CA LYS A 49 -10.48 -6.05 5.56
C LYS A 49 -11.79 -5.51 5.01
N LYS A 50 -11.72 -4.41 4.26
CA LYS A 50 -12.92 -3.82 3.64
C LYS A 50 -13.56 -4.76 2.65
N VAL A 51 -12.77 -5.47 1.88
CA VAL A 51 -13.28 -6.45 0.93
C VAL A 51 -14.01 -7.57 1.65
N LEU A 52 -13.45 -8.07 2.74
CA LEU A 52 -14.07 -9.12 3.52
C LEU A 52 -15.38 -8.65 4.18
N GLU A 53 -15.39 -7.42 4.68
CA GLU A 53 -16.59 -6.84 5.26
C GLU A 53 -17.69 -6.70 4.22
N ALA A 54 -17.34 -6.28 3.01
CA ALA A 54 -18.31 -6.13 1.93
C ALA A 54 -18.93 -7.47 1.55
N ARG A 55 -18.14 -8.54 1.57
CA ARG A 55 -18.66 -9.88 1.30
C ARG A 55 -19.67 -10.30 2.36
N ASP A 56 -19.35 -10.06 3.62
CA ASP A 56 -20.24 -10.38 4.71
C ASP A 56 -21.54 -9.60 4.59
N GLU A 57 -21.45 -8.32 4.24
CA GLU A 57 -22.60 -7.47 4.09
C GLU A 57 -23.50 -7.92 2.94
N SER A 58 -22.92 -8.41 1.87
CA SER A 58 -23.69 -8.87 0.72
C SER A 58 -24.46 -10.15 1.01
N GLY A 59 -24.25 -10.73 2.17
CA GLY A 59 -24.92 -11.97 2.55
C GLY A 59 -24.46 -13.14 1.69
N ASP A 60 -23.33 -13.05 1.13
CA ASP A 60 -22.76 -14.10 0.32
C ASP A 60 -22.29 -15.23 1.22
N ALA A 61 -23.20 -16.09 1.48
CA ALA A 61 -22.95 -17.22 2.34
C ALA A 61 -22.19 -18.29 1.58
#